data_dc9c8abb2012abb85345f51b8bc80ef9
#
_entry.id   dc9c8abb2012abb85345f51b8bc80ef9
#
_cell.length_a   1.000
_cell.length_b   1.000
_cell.length_c   1.000
_cell.angle_alpha   90.00
_cell.angle_beta   90.00
_cell.angle_gamma   90.00
#
_symmetry.space_group_name_H-M   'P 1'
#
loop_
_entity.id
_entity.type
_entity.pdbx_description
1 polymer ?
#
loop_
_entity_poly.entity_id
_entity_poly.type
_entity_poly.pdbx_seq_one_letter_code
_entity_poly.pdbx_strand_id
1 'polypeptide(L)'
;MNVPTSTLILSRQEASDLIRNARGMVSVYVVKRKDGSLRRMNGFAACNLSPEERSKVTNGQGMAFDPLAHDLIPFYEMVSECQDGTRIVKGRTVTGKVRRTVGKQFRNVAIEGIRAIRANGQTFTVAD
;
A
#
# COMPACT_ATOMS: atom_id res chain seq x y z
N MET A 1 5.76 -0.19 15.26
CA MET A 1 4.71 0.51 14.49
C MET A 1 3.35 0.16 15.08
N ASN A 2 2.54 1.16 15.34
CA ASN A 2 1.19 0.97 15.87
C ASN A 2 0.16 1.12 14.77
N VAL A 3 -0.92 0.33 14.87
CA VAL A 3 -2.07 0.51 13.98
C VAL A 3 -2.79 1.80 14.37
N PRO A 4 -3.04 2.71 13.43
CA PRO A 4 -3.85 3.89 13.72
C PRO A 4 -5.27 3.48 14.11
N THR A 5 -5.84 4.16 15.09
CA THR A 5 -7.22 3.92 15.50
C THR A 5 -8.11 5.04 14.98
N SER A 6 -9.33 4.69 14.62
CA SER A 6 -10.33 5.64 14.11
C SER A 6 -11.73 5.21 14.52
N THR A 7 -12.62 6.19 14.64
CA THR A 7 -14.04 5.92 14.83
C THR A 7 -14.73 5.48 13.54
N LEU A 8 -14.07 5.71 12.40
CA LEU A 8 -14.55 5.24 11.10
C LEU A 8 -14.15 3.77 10.94
N ILE A 9 -15.12 2.89 10.96
CA ILE A 9 -14.90 1.44 10.93
C ILE A 9 -15.44 0.86 9.63
N LEU A 10 -14.62 0.03 8.98
CA LEU A 10 -15.00 -0.68 7.76
C LEU A 10 -15.01 -2.17 8.02
N SER A 11 -15.93 -2.88 7.35
CA SER A 11 -15.86 -4.33 7.24
C SER A 11 -14.71 -4.71 6.29
N ARG A 12 -14.33 -5.99 6.28
CA ARG A 12 -13.32 -6.50 5.33
C ARG A 12 -13.73 -6.25 3.89
N GLN A 13 -14.98 -6.44 3.55
CA GLN A 13 -15.49 -6.19 2.20
C GLN A 13 -15.42 -4.72 1.84
N GLU A 14 -15.84 -3.84 2.73
CA GLU A 14 -15.75 -2.40 2.52
C GLU A 14 -14.30 -1.94 2.38
N ALA A 15 -13.38 -2.51 3.18
CA ALA A 15 -11.96 -2.22 3.09
C ALA A 15 -11.39 -2.64 1.72
N SER A 16 -11.73 -3.82 1.26
CA SER A 16 -11.33 -4.30 -0.06
C SER A 16 -11.84 -3.38 -1.17
N ASP A 17 -13.10 -2.98 -1.10
CA ASP A 17 -13.70 -2.10 -2.11
C ASP A 17 -13.05 -0.71 -2.08
N LEU A 18 -12.75 -0.18 -0.90
CA LEU A 18 -12.08 1.11 -0.76
C LEU A 18 -10.69 1.09 -1.43
N ILE A 19 -9.91 0.05 -1.18
CA ILE A 19 -8.57 -0.08 -1.76
C ILE A 19 -8.65 -0.19 -3.28
N ARG A 20 -9.56 -1.04 -3.79
CA ARG A 20 -9.68 -1.28 -5.23
C ARG A 20 -10.23 -0.09 -6.00
N ASN A 21 -11.06 0.73 -5.37
CA ASN A 21 -11.72 1.87 -6.02
C ASN A 21 -11.05 3.21 -5.71
N ALA A 22 -10.01 3.25 -4.89
CA ALA A 22 -9.31 4.48 -4.58
C ALA A 22 -8.61 5.04 -5.82
N ARG A 23 -8.74 6.34 -6.04
CA ARG A 23 -8.16 7.02 -7.21
C ARG A 23 -6.72 7.47 -6.99
N GLY A 24 -6.26 7.49 -5.77
CA GLY A 24 -4.92 7.91 -5.40
C GLY A 24 -4.21 6.87 -4.56
N MET A 25 -3.08 7.25 -4.01
CA MET A 25 -2.34 6.37 -3.12
C MET A 25 -3.11 6.11 -1.84
N VAL A 26 -3.03 4.88 -1.37
CA VAL A 26 -3.56 4.47 -0.07
C VAL A 26 -2.43 3.93 0.79
N SER A 27 -2.57 4.06 2.10
CA SER A 27 -1.71 3.38 3.06
C SER A 27 -2.50 2.23 3.69
N VAL A 28 -1.94 1.02 3.61
CA VAL A 28 -2.59 -0.18 4.14
C VAL A 28 -1.73 -0.75 5.25
N TYR A 29 -2.34 -0.98 6.42
CA TYR A 29 -1.68 -1.58 7.57
C TYR A 29 -2.09 -3.03 7.64
N VAL A 30 -1.14 -3.94 7.40
CA VAL A 30 -1.40 -5.36 7.20
C VAL A 30 -0.56 -6.19 8.16
N VAL A 31 -1.16 -7.21 8.74
CA VAL A 31 -0.44 -8.24 9.50
C VAL A 31 0.03 -9.31 8.52
N LYS A 32 1.33 -9.57 8.50
CA LYS A 32 1.90 -10.59 7.64
C LYS A 32 1.52 -11.98 8.11
N ARG A 33 1.10 -12.85 7.18
CA ARG A 33 0.80 -14.25 7.49
C ARG A 33 2.01 -15.02 8.02
N LYS A 34 3.20 -14.68 7.51
CA LYS A 34 4.42 -15.42 7.78
C LYS A 34 4.86 -15.35 9.24
N ASP A 35 4.86 -14.16 9.83
CA ASP A 35 5.41 -13.93 11.16
C ASP A 35 4.51 -13.12 12.10
N GLY A 36 3.33 -12.72 11.63
CA GLY A 36 2.41 -11.91 12.42
C GLY A 36 2.82 -10.46 12.61
N SER A 37 3.91 -10.01 11.99
CA SER A 37 4.36 -8.63 12.13
C SER A 37 3.47 -7.66 11.35
N LEU A 38 3.34 -6.45 11.86
CA LEU A 38 2.59 -5.39 11.20
C LEU A 38 3.47 -4.71 10.15
N ARG A 39 2.90 -4.49 8.97
CA ARG A 39 3.56 -3.80 7.87
C ARG A 39 2.66 -2.70 7.31
N ARG A 40 3.24 -1.52 7.09
CA ARG A 40 2.58 -0.44 6.37
C ARG A 40 3.04 -0.45 4.92
N MET A 41 2.10 -0.43 3.99
CA MET A 41 2.38 -0.33 2.55
C MET A 41 1.68 0.89 1.98
N ASN A 42 2.40 1.66 1.16
CA ASN A 42 1.85 2.82 0.46
C ASN A 42 1.86 2.53 -1.03
N GLY A 43 0.72 2.74 -1.69
CA GLY A 43 0.63 2.50 -3.12
C GLY A 43 -0.80 2.45 -3.61
N PHE A 44 -1.06 1.64 -4.61
CA PHE A 44 -2.39 1.52 -5.23
C PHE A 44 -2.73 0.06 -5.49
N ALA A 45 -4.04 -0.21 -5.62
CA ALA A 45 -4.48 -1.52 -6.10
C ALA A 45 -3.99 -1.74 -7.54
N ALA A 46 -3.40 -2.88 -7.82
CA ALA A 46 -2.86 -3.19 -9.15
C ALA A 46 -3.97 -3.38 -10.20
N CYS A 47 -5.22 -3.60 -9.78
CA CYS A 47 -6.35 -3.66 -10.71
C CYS A 47 -6.61 -2.30 -11.39
N ASN A 48 -6.07 -1.21 -10.85
CA ASN A 48 -6.18 0.12 -11.45
C ASN A 48 -5.03 0.44 -12.40
N LEU A 49 -4.09 -0.49 -12.58
CA LEU A 49 -3.00 -0.33 -13.54
C LEU A 49 -3.49 -0.66 -14.95
N SER A 50 -2.93 0.01 -15.95
CA SER A 50 -3.12 -0.37 -17.34
C SER A 50 -2.49 -1.74 -17.60
N PRO A 51 -2.92 -2.47 -18.66
CA PRO A 51 -2.28 -3.74 -19.01
C PRO A 51 -0.77 -3.62 -19.21
N GLU A 52 -0.32 -2.51 -19.78
CA GLU A 52 1.10 -2.24 -19.99
C GLU A 52 1.85 -2.07 -18.68
N GLU A 53 1.34 -1.27 -17.75
CA GLU A 53 1.94 -1.10 -16.42
C GLU A 53 1.95 -2.39 -15.64
N ARG A 54 0.87 -3.18 -15.73
CA ARG A 54 0.76 -4.47 -15.07
C ARG A 54 1.82 -5.45 -15.58
N SER A 55 2.06 -5.46 -16.89
CA SER A 55 3.10 -6.28 -17.49
C SER A 55 4.50 -5.92 -16.97
N LYS A 56 4.77 -4.63 -16.79
CA LYS A 56 6.06 -4.17 -16.25
C LYS A 56 6.30 -4.65 -14.82
N VAL A 57 5.29 -4.59 -13.94
CA VAL A 57 5.47 -5.00 -12.53
C VAL A 57 5.53 -6.51 -12.35
N THR A 58 4.99 -7.28 -13.29
CA THR A 58 5.04 -8.75 -13.24
C THR A 58 6.11 -9.34 -14.17
N ASN A 59 6.97 -8.51 -14.77
CA ASN A 59 7.97 -8.91 -15.74
C ASN A 59 7.36 -9.67 -16.94
N GLY A 60 6.15 -9.28 -17.34
CA GLY A 60 5.46 -9.89 -18.46
C GLY A 60 4.82 -11.25 -18.18
N GLN A 61 4.95 -11.77 -16.97
CA GLN A 61 4.44 -13.11 -16.64
C GLN A 61 2.96 -13.13 -16.27
N GLY A 62 2.41 -11.96 -15.87
CA GLY A 62 1.05 -11.91 -15.36
C GLY A 62 0.91 -12.60 -14.02
N MET A 63 -0.30 -13.05 -13.70
CA MET A 63 -0.56 -13.75 -12.44
C MET A 63 -0.86 -15.24 -12.72
N ALA A 64 -0.26 -16.10 -11.87
CA ALA A 64 -0.47 -17.54 -11.96
C ALA A 64 -1.89 -17.96 -11.50
N PHE A 65 -2.62 -17.09 -10.78
CA PHE A 65 -3.93 -17.35 -10.24
C PHE A 65 -4.74 -16.07 -10.17
N ASP A 66 -6.06 -16.18 -9.95
CA ASP A 66 -6.92 -15.02 -9.69
C ASP A 66 -6.78 -14.63 -8.21
N PRO A 67 -6.16 -13.46 -7.89
CA PRO A 67 -5.97 -13.06 -6.50
C PRO A 67 -7.28 -12.92 -5.72
N LEU A 68 -8.34 -12.41 -6.36
CA LEU A 68 -9.62 -12.19 -5.68
C LEU A 68 -10.27 -13.50 -5.26
N ALA A 69 -10.07 -14.58 -6.02
CA ALA A 69 -10.57 -15.90 -5.65
C ALA A 69 -9.87 -16.48 -4.40
N HIS A 70 -8.72 -15.91 -4.01
CA HIS A 70 -7.96 -16.31 -2.84
C HIS A 70 -7.98 -15.26 -1.72
N ASP A 71 -8.94 -14.33 -1.76
CA ASP A 71 -9.06 -13.21 -0.82
C ASP A 71 -7.80 -12.35 -0.73
N LEU A 72 -7.19 -12.13 -1.90
CA LEU A 72 -6.01 -11.28 -2.04
C LEU A 72 -6.34 -10.05 -2.91
N ILE A 73 -5.74 -8.92 -2.55
CA ILE A 73 -5.83 -7.70 -3.35
C ILE A 73 -4.47 -7.51 -4.04
N PRO A 74 -4.42 -7.52 -5.38
CA PRO A 74 -3.20 -7.16 -6.09
C PRO A 74 -2.85 -5.70 -5.79
N PHE A 75 -1.65 -5.46 -5.30
CA PHE A 75 -1.23 -4.16 -4.81
C PHE A 75 0.13 -3.78 -5.38
N TYR A 76 0.28 -2.51 -5.68
CA TYR A 76 1.48 -1.95 -6.27
C TYR A 76 2.14 -1.05 -5.23
N GLU A 77 3.08 -1.61 -4.48
CA GLU A 77 3.75 -0.91 -3.39
C GLU A 77 4.84 0.02 -3.90
N MET A 78 4.82 1.27 -3.44
CA MET A 78 5.90 2.22 -3.69
C MET A 78 7.04 1.91 -2.73
N VAL A 79 8.19 1.54 -3.26
CA VAL A 79 9.38 1.24 -2.47
C VAL A 79 10.21 2.50 -2.33
N SER A 80 10.52 2.87 -1.09
CA SER A 80 11.34 4.04 -0.80
C SER A 80 12.48 3.68 0.11
N GLU A 81 13.57 4.44 -0.01
CA GLU A 81 14.72 4.30 0.87
C GLU A 81 15.24 5.67 1.31
N CYS A 82 15.96 5.69 2.41
CA CYS A 82 16.62 6.90 2.89
C CYS A 82 17.96 7.04 2.20
N GLN A 83 18.18 8.18 1.57
CA GLN A 83 19.41 8.50 0.85
C GLN A 83 19.97 9.82 1.36
N ASP A 84 21.29 10.02 1.22
CA ASP A 84 21.89 11.31 1.47
C ASP A 84 21.40 12.32 0.44
N GLY A 85 21.01 13.50 0.88
CA GLY A 85 20.50 14.51 -0.03
C GLY A 85 20.37 15.85 0.64
N THR A 86 19.96 16.84 -0.13
CA THR A 86 19.71 18.19 0.35
C THR A 86 18.26 18.55 0.13
N ARG A 87 17.71 19.33 1.03
CA ARG A 87 16.36 19.89 0.93
C ARG A 87 16.36 21.32 1.41
N ILE A 88 15.38 22.09 0.96
CA ILE A 88 15.20 23.47 1.41
C ILE A 88 14.14 23.50 2.49
N VAL A 89 14.48 23.98 3.67
CA VAL A 89 13.56 24.13 4.80
C VAL A 89 13.61 25.59 5.23
N LYS A 90 12.49 26.29 5.14
CA LYS A 90 12.38 27.73 5.49
C LYS A 90 13.43 28.59 4.79
N GLY A 91 13.68 28.33 3.50
CA GLY A 91 14.66 29.05 2.69
C GLY A 91 16.12 28.68 2.94
N ARG A 92 16.39 27.70 3.80
CA ARG A 92 17.74 27.22 4.08
C ARG A 92 17.97 25.83 3.48
N THR A 93 19.19 25.62 2.98
CA THR A 93 19.61 24.31 2.49
C THR A 93 20.03 23.44 3.66
N VAL A 94 19.37 22.29 3.82
CA VAL A 94 19.66 21.31 4.87
C VAL A 94 20.14 20.02 4.22
N THR A 95 21.30 19.53 4.63
CA THR A 95 21.86 18.24 4.17
C THR A 95 21.54 17.17 5.21
N GLY A 96 21.15 16.00 4.74
CA GLY A 96 20.84 14.86 5.62
C GLY A 96 20.15 13.74 4.89
N LYS A 97 19.52 12.84 5.65
CA LYS A 97 18.78 11.71 5.06
C LYS A 97 17.43 12.18 4.51
N VAL A 98 17.17 11.87 3.27
CA VAL A 98 15.91 12.16 2.57
C VAL A 98 15.32 10.86 2.11
N ARG A 99 14.01 10.66 2.35
CA ARG A 99 13.30 9.49 1.84
C ARG A 99 12.91 9.74 0.38
N ARG A 100 13.33 8.85 -0.49
CA ARG A 100 13.00 8.92 -1.92
C ARG A 100 12.41 7.60 -2.39
N THR A 101 11.44 7.69 -3.29
CA THR A 101 10.91 6.51 -3.96
C THR A 101 11.94 6.02 -4.98
N VAL A 102 12.42 4.80 -4.79
CA VAL A 102 13.45 4.20 -5.64
C VAL A 102 12.90 3.13 -6.55
N GLY A 103 11.64 2.75 -6.39
CA GLY A 103 11.02 1.74 -7.22
C GLY A 103 9.60 1.43 -6.80
N LYS A 104 9.06 0.41 -7.43
CA LYS A 104 7.71 -0.07 -7.21
C LYS A 104 7.75 -1.59 -7.19
N GLN A 105 6.91 -2.20 -6.37
CA GLN A 105 6.90 -3.65 -6.23
C GLN A 105 5.48 -4.18 -6.19
N PHE A 106 5.23 -5.21 -6.99
CA PHE A 106 3.95 -5.90 -6.98
C PHE A 106 3.84 -6.81 -5.76
N ARG A 107 2.68 -6.77 -5.10
CA ARG A 107 2.40 -7.61 -3.96
C ARG A 107 0.93 -8.03 -3.95
N ASN A 108 0.64 -9.16 -3.31
CA ASN A 108 -0.73 -9.58 -3.03
C ASN A 108 -1.01 -9.35 -1.55
N VAL A 109 -1.99 -8.51 -1.26
CA VAL A 109 -2.37 -8.17 0.11
C VAL A 109 -3.50 -9.08 0.57
N ALA A 110 -3.29 -9.80 1.66
CA ALA A 110 -4.32 -10.65 2.24
C ALA A 110 -5.39 -9.79 2.92
N ILE A 111 -6.64 -9.90 2.47
CA ILE A 111 -7.76 -9.11 2.99
C ILE A 111 -7.93 -9.35 4.49
N GLU A 112 -7.79 -10.58 4.95
CA GLU A 112 -7.92 -10.94 6.36
C GLU A 112 -6.86 -10.30 7.27
N GLY A 113 -5.73 -9.89 6.72
CA GLY A 113 -4.63 -9.25 7.47
C GLY A 113 -4.75 -7.75 7.60
N ILE A 114 -5.67 -7.12 6.87
CA ILE A 114 -5.80 -5.66 6.88
C ILE A 114 -6.39 -5.19 8.21
N ARG A 115 -5.69 -4.26 8.88
CA ARG A 115 -6.11 -3.73 10.18
C ARG A 115 -6.55 -2.28 10.10
N ALA A 116 -5.98 -1.50 9.20
CA ALA A 116 -6.35 -0.11 8.99
C ALA A 116 -6.00 0.33 7.58
N ILE A 117 -6.67 1.38 7.12
CA ILE A 117 -6.42 1.99 5.81
C ILE A 117 -6.44 3.50 5.97
N ARG A 118 -5.54 4.18 5.30
CA ARG A 118 -5.57 5.62 5.17
C ARG A 118 -5.72 5.97 3.69
N ALA A 119 -6.82 6.65 3.35
CA ALA A 119 -7.15 7.01 1.97
C ALA A 119 -7.91 8.33 1.96
N ASN A 120 -7.68 9.15 0.95
CA ASN A 120 -8.39 10.42 0.75
C ASN A 120 -8.34 11.34 1.98
N GLY A 121 -7.22 11.34 2.71
CA GLY A 121 -7.06 12.14 3.91
C GLY A 121 -7.78 11.62 5.15
N GLN A 122 -8.40 10.45 5.07
CA GLN A 122 -9.14 9.82 6.17
C GLN A 122 -8.47 8.51 6.60
N THR A 123 -8.59 8.20 7.88
CA THR A 123 -8.11 6.94 8.44
C THR A 123 -9.31 6.08 8.85
N PHE A 124 -9.26 4.80 8.49
CA PHE A 124 -10.31 3.83 8.78
C PHE A 124 -9.71 2.66 9.55
N THR A 125 -10.46 2.17 10.55
CA THR A 125 -10.15 0.92 11.22
C THR A 125 -10.93 -0.20 10.52
N VAL A 126 -10.29 -1.34 10.30
CA VAL A 126 -10.94 -2.49 9.68
C VAL A 126 -11.33 -3.49 10.76
N ALA A 127 -12.63 -3.76 10.84
CA ALA A 127 -13.18 -4.75 11.77
C ALA A 127 -13.20 -6.14 11.12
N ASP A 128 -13.03 -7.13 11.94
CA ASP A 128 -13.13 -8.52 11.52
C ASP A 128 -14.54 -8.94 11.16
#